data_944b7997adffd18fce5d35ed31a1e1fe
#
_entry.id   944b7997adffd18fce5d35ed31a1e1fe
#
_cell.length_a   1.000
_cell.length_b   1.000
_cell.length_c   1.000
_cell.angle_alpha   90.00
_cell.angle_beta   90.00
_cell.angle_gamma   90.00
#
_symmetry.space_group_name_H-M   'P 1'
#
loop_
_entity.id
_entity.type
_entity.pdbx_description
1 polymer ?
#
loop_
_entity_poly.entity_id
_entity_poly.type
_entity_poly.pdbx_seq_one_letter_code
_entity_poly.pdbx_strand_id
1 'polypeptide(L)'
;MAELTAKKDHRSEIGLVQAVAAHAFGVAVGELNGRNGTAGRARQVAMYLARVVLKLGLRETGRAFGRDHKTIFHACRRVEEAREDPTFDRTVEWLETLVRRAASAPA
;
A
#
# COMPACT_ATOMS: atom_id res chain seq x y z
N MET A 1 -27.11 -10.95 6.37
CA MET A 1 -27.35 -11.30 5.01
C MET A 1 -26.08 -11.44 4.23
N ALA A 2 -25.98 -12.53 3.57
CA ALA A 2 -24.78 -12.84 2.83
C ALA A 2 -24.49 -11.84 1.74
N GLU A 3 -25.51 -11.31 1.15
CA GLU A 3 -25.31 -10.37 0.05
C GLU A 3 -24.58 -9.12 0.49
N LEU A 4 -24.63 -8.80 1.75
CA LEU A 4 -23.92 -7.62 2.22
C LEU A 4 -22.42 -7.79 2.19
N THR A 5 -21.95 -9.02 2.11
CA THR A 5 -20.53 -9.29 2.04
C THR A 5 -20.04 -9.43 0.63
N ALA A 6 -20.93 -9.42 -0.34
CA ALA A 6 -20.54 -9.63 -1.72
C ALA A 6 -19.63 -8.53 -2.23
N LYS A 7 -19.80 -7.32 -1.72
CA LYS A 7 -18.95 -6.22 -2.08
C LYS A 7 -18.12 -5.83 -0.90
N LYS A 8 -16.86 -6.15 -0.95
CA LYS A 8 -15.94 -5.79 0.11
C LYS A 8 -15.53 -4.35 -0.03
N ASP A 9 -15.61 -3.62 1.06
CA ASP A 9 -15.17 -2.24 1.11
C ASP A 9 -13.74 -2.23 1.61
N HIS A 10 -12.80 -1.84 0.75
CA HIS A 10 -11.38 -1.86 1.09
C HIS A 10 -10.87 -0.55 1.69
N ARG A 11 -11.75 0.40 1.99
CA ARG A 11 -11.31 1.71 2.47
C ARG A 11 -10.49 1.63 3.74
N SER A 12 -10.92 0.80 4.69
CA SER A 12 -10.16 0.63 5.94
C SER A 12 -8.78 0.06 5.67
N GLU A 13 -8.72 -0.92 4.79
CA GLU A 13 -7.46 -1.56 4.47
C GLU A 13 -6.54 -0.63 3.70
N ILE A 14 -7.09 0.16 2.80
CA ILE A 14 -6.31 1.17 2.09
C ILE A 14 -5.77 2.20 3.07
N GLY A 15 -6.61 2.66 3.99
CA GLY A 15 -6.16 3.58 5.03
C GLY A 15 -5.02 2.99 5.85
N LEU A 16 -5.10 1.69 6.14
CA LEU A 16 -4.06 1.01 6.89
C LEU A 16 -2.74 1.00 6.14
N VAL A 17 -2.74 0.60 4.87
CA VAL A 17 -1.47 0.56 4.13
C VAL A 17 -0.88 1.95 3.97
N GLN A 18 -1.72 2.96 3.79
CA GLN A 18 -1.25 4.33 3.71
C GLN A 18 -0.63 4.78 5.04
N ALA A 19 -1.28 4.46 6.15
CA ALA A 19 -0.79 4.87 7.47
C ALA A 19 0.52 4.20 7.81
N VAL A 20 0.64 2.89 7.59
CA VAL A 20 1.87 2.20 7.95
C VAL A 20 3.02 2.63 7.06
N ALA A 21 2.77 2.85 5.77
CA ALA A 21 3.82 3.31 4.87
C ALA A 21 4.26 4.73 5.23
N ALA A 22 3.30 5.62 5.48
CA ALA A 22 3.64 6.99 5.85
C ALA A 22 4.45 7.01 7.13
N HIS A 23 4.04 6.24 8.13
CA HIS A 23 4.74 6.20 9.40
C HIS A 23 6.16 5.66 9.23
N ALA A 24 6.31 4.60 8.44
CA ALA A 24 7.62 3.97 8.25
C ALA A 24 8.61 4.91 7.59
N PHE A 25 8.14 5.82 6.77
CA PHE A 25 9.01 6.75 6.05
C PHE A 25 8.97 8.16 6.62
N GLY A 26 8.33 8.34 7.77
CA GLY A 26 8.37 9.61 8.47
C GLY A 26 7.60 10.74 7.81
N VAL A 27 6.54 10.42 7.08
CA VAL A 27 5.70 11.45 6.48
C VAL A 27 4.30 11.35 7.04
N ALA A 28 3.58 12.46 7.05
CA ALA A 28 2.19 12.45 7.47
C ALA A 28 1.34 11.83 6.36
N VAL A 29 0.25 11.16 6.74
CA VAL A 29 -0.62 10.51 5.75
C VAL A 29 -1.11 11.52 4.72
N GLY A 30 -1.44 12.73 5.15
CA GLY A 30 -1.90 13.78 4.24
C GLY A 30 -0.84 14.23 3.26
N GLU A 31 0.43 13.91 3.50
CA GLU A 31 1.53 14.29 2.62
C GLU A 31 1.86 13.23 1.58
N LEU A 32 1.15 12.10 1.58
CA LEU A 32 1.48 11.02 0.65
C LEU A 32 1.36 11.42 -0.81
N ASN A 33 0.53 12.41 -1.11
CA ASN A 33 0.41 12.89 -2.47
C ASN A 33 1.36 14.03 -2.78
N GLY A 34 2.26 14.33 -1.84
CA GLY A 34 3.24 15.38 -2.02
C GLY A 34 4.31 14.99 -3.04
N ARG A 35 5.13 15.96 -3.38
CA ARG A 35 6.10 15.79 -4.45
C ARG A 35 7.52 15.46 -3.97
N ASN A 36 7.76 15.49 -2.66
CA ASN A 36 9.11 15.17 -2.20
C ASN A 36 9.37 13.67 -2.37
N GLY A 37 10.64 13.31 -2.46
CA GLY A 37 11.04 11.93 -2.73
C GLY A 37 10.60 10.94 -1.66
N THR A 38 10.63 11.37 -0.40
CA THR A 38 10.22 10.50 0.69
C THR A 38 8.73 10.19 0.63
N ALA A 39 7.91 11.22 0.38
CA ALA A 39 6.47 11.00 0.23
C ALA A 39 6.18 10.12 -0.97
N GLY A 40 6.91 10.31 -2.05
CA GLY A 40 6.77 9.48 -3.24
C GLY A 40 7.08 8.02 -2.95
N ARG A 41 8.16 7.78 -2.22
CA ARG A 41 8.54 6.41 -1.85
C ARG A 41 7.50 5.78 -0.96
N ALA A 42 7.00 6.52 0.04
CA ALA A 42 5.97 6.01 0.93
C ALA A 42 4.71 5.66 0.16
N ARG A 43 4.33 6.51 -0.80
CA ARG A 43 3.14 6.26 -1.63
C ARG A 43 3.33 4.99 -2.47
N GLN A 44 4.50 4.82 -3.06
CA GLN A 44 4.78 3.62 -3.86
C GLN A 44 4.68 2.37 -3.00
N VAL A 45 5.21 2.42 -1.79
CA VAL A 45 5.13 1.27 -0.88
C VAL A 45 3.68 0.99 -0.49
N ALA A 46 2.88 2.02 -0.24
CA ALA A 46 1.47 1.81 0.08
C ALA A 46 0.75 1.11 -1.09
N MET A 47 1.01 1.53 -2.31
CA MET A 47 0.43 0.90 -3.49
C MET A 47 0.89 -0.56 -3.61
N TYR A 48 2.17 -0.80 -3.36
CA TYR A 48 2.74 -2.13 -3.41
C TYR A 48 2.06 -3.05 -2.38
N LEU A 49 1.89 -2.57 -1.15
CA LEU A 49 1.23 -3.34 -0.10
C LEU A 49 -0.21 -3.66 -0.46
N ALA A 50 -0.91 -2.72 -1.05
CA ALA A 50 -2.29 -2.97 -1.49
C ALA A 50 -2.33 -4.09 -2.52
N ARG A 51 -1.37 -4.12 -3.44
CA ARG A 51 -1.32 -5.15 -4.46
C ARG A 51 -0.91 -6.51 -3.91
N VAL A 52 0.15 -6.52 -3.09
CA VAL A 52 0.78 -7.78 -2.69
C VAL A 52 0.09 -8.41 -1.49
N VAL A 53 -0.25 -7.60 -0.50
CA VAL A 53 -0.83 -8.13 0.74
C VAL A 53 -2.35 -8.17 0.66
N LEU A 54 -2.97 -7.09 0.22
CA LEU A 54 -4.42 -7.04 0.12
C LEU A 54 -4.93 -7.70 -1.17
N LYS A 55 -4.03 -7.98 -2.10
CA LYS A 55 -4.32 -8.68 -3.35
C LYS A 55 -5.33 -7.96 -4.24
N LEU A 56 -5.27 -6.65 -4.22
CA LEU A 56 -6.11 -5.85 -5.10
C LEU A 56 -5.54 -5.84 -6.51
N GLY A 57 -6.41 -5.80 -7.52
CA GLY A 57 -5.97 -5.69 -8.90
C GLY A 57 -5.42 -4.31 -9.21
N LEU A 58 -4.76 -4.17 -10.37
CA LEU A 58 -4.16 -2.90 -10.77
C LEU A 58 -5.19 -1.78 -10.85
N ARG A 59 -6.32 -2.04 -11.50
CA ARG A 59 -7.33 -1.01 -11.67
C ARG A 59 -8.03 -0.69 -10.36
N GLU A 60 -8.25 -1.70 -9.56
CA GLU A 60 -8.86 -1.52 -8.25
C GLU A 60 -7.97 -0.68 -7.36
N THR A 61 -6.67 -0.96 -7.36
CA THR A 61 -5.70 -0.17 -6.61
C THR A 61 -5.65 1.25 -7.15
N GLY A 62 -5.67 1.39 -8.46
CA GLY A 62 -5.69 2.71 -9.09
C GLY A 62 -6.87 3.54 -8.61
N ARG A 63 -8.05 2.93 -8.58
CA ARG A 63 -9.23 3.66 -8.10
C ARG A 63 -9.07 4.07 -6.64
N ALA A 64 -8.52 3.18 -5.82
CA ALA A 64 -8.37 3.46 -4.40
C ALA A 64 -7.38 4.61 -4.14
N PHE A 65 -6.36 4.73 -4.96
CA PHE A 65 -5.34 5.76 -4.80
C PHE A 65 -5.56 6.97 -5.71
N GLY A 66 -6.60 6.95 -6.53
CA GLY A 66 -6.86 8.04 -7.46
C GLY A 66 -5.80 8.15 -8.54
N ARG A 67 -5.27 7.03 -9.01
CA ARG A 67 -4.22 7.00 -10.01
C ARG A 67 -4.55 6.01 -11.11
N ASP A 68 -3.95 6.24 -12.27
CA ASP A 68 -4.05 5.34 -13.40
C ASP A 68 -3.40 3.99 -13.03
N HIS A 69 -3.95 2.91 -13.57
CA HIS A 69 -3.39 1.58 -13.31
C HIS A 69 -1.94 1.45 -13.78
N LYS A 70 -1.54 2.20 -14.79
CA LYS A 70 -0.14 2.18 -15.23
C LYS A 70 0.78 2.77 -14.17
N THR A 71 0.31 3.80 -13.48
CA THR A 71 1.06 4.39 -12.38
C THR A 71 1.27 3.36 -11.27
N ILE A 72 0.21 2.59 -10.97
CA ILE A 72 0.32 1.55 -9.95
C ILE A 72 1.34 0.49 -10.38
N PHE A 73 1.28 0.07 -11.63
CA PHE A 73 2.20 -0.93 -12.14
C PHE A 73 3.65 -0.46 -11.98
N HIS A 74 3.93 0.77 -12.40
CA HIS A 74 5.29 1.29 -12.31
C HIS A 74 5.73 1.50 -10.86
N ALA A 75 4.81 1.91 -9.99
CA ALA A 75 5.14 2.07 -8.57
C ALA A 75 5.56 0.73 -7.97
N CYS A 76 4.82 -0.33 -8.28
CA CYS A 76 5.16 -1.65 -7.77
C CYS A 76 6.50 -2.13 -8.29
N ARG A 77 6.78 -1.87 -9.57
CA ARG A 77 8.08 -2.24 -10.12
C ARG A 77 9.23 -1.51 -9.43
N ARG A 78 9.03 -0.23 -9.14
CA ARG A 78 10.07 0.54 -8.45
C ARG A 78 10.33 0.00 -7.05
N VAL A 79 9.28 -0.43 -6.35
CA VAL A 79 9.47 -1.03 -5.04
C VAL A 79 10.23 -2.35 -5.17
N GLU A 80 9.85 -3.18 -6.13
CA GLU A 80 10.54 -4.45 -6.34
C GLU A 80 12.03 -4.24 -6.62
N GLU A 81 12.34 -3.28 -7.47
CA GLU A 81 13.73 -2.97 -7.78
C GLU A 81 14.48 -2.45 -6.56
N ALA A 82 13.82 -1.60 -5.77
CA ALA A 82 14.45 -1.03 -4.58
C ALA A 82 14.69 -2.07 -3.50
N ARG A 83 13.98 -3.19 -3.54
CA ARG A 83 14.17 -4.25 -2.56
C ARG A 83 15.50 -4.98 -2.71
N GLU A 84 16.25 -4.67 -3.74
CA GLU A 84 17.63 -5.15 -3.84
C GLU A 84 18.49 -4.58 -2.72
N ASP A 85 18.13 -3.43 -2.17
CA ASP A 85 18.79 -2.90 -0.99
C ASP A 85 18.28 -3.64 0.24
N PRO A 86 19.15 -4.35 0.98
CA PRO A 86 18.69 -5.18 2.10
C PRO A 86 17.95 -4.42 3.18
N THR A 87 18.35 -3.18 3.46
CA THR A 87 17.70 -2.39 4.50
C THR A 87 16.27 -2.04 4.08
N PHE A 88 16.10 -1.62 2.84
CA PHE A 88 14.78 -1.32 2.33
C PHE A 88 13.92 -2.59 2.26
N ASP A 89 14.52 -3.68 1.84
CA ASP A 89 13.80 -4.95 1.74
C ASP A 89 13.27 -5.39 3.10
N ARG A 90 14.08 -5.27 4.15
CA ARG A 90 13.62 -5.62 5.50
C ARG A 90 12.48 -4.73 5.95
N THR A 91 12.56 -3.45 5.63
CA THR A 91 11.48 -2.53 5.98
C THR A 91 10.17 -2.95 5.31
N VAL A 92 10.22 -3.23 4.01
CA VAL A 92 9.03 -3.62 3.28
C VAL A 92 8.49 -4.95 3.80
N GLU A 93 9.37 -5.92 4.06
CA GLU A 93 8.97 -7.21 4.59
C GLU A 93 8.25 -7.05 5.93
N TRP A 94 8.77 -6.18 6.77
CA TRP A 94 8.14 -5.91 8.06
C TRP A 94 6.75 -5.28 7.89
N LEU A 95 6.64 -4.35 6.95
CA LEU A 95 5.35 -3.73 6.67
C LEU A 95 4.35 -4.74 6.10
N GLU A 96 4.82 -5.64 5.25
CA GLU A 96 3.96 -6.71 4.75
C GLU A 96 3.41 -7.55 5.89
N THR A 97 4.26 -7.89 6.85
CA THR A 97 3.84 -8.68 8.00
C THR A 97 2.81 -7.92 8.83
N LEU A 98 3.05 -6.64 9.08
CA LEU A 98 2.12 -5.81 9.84
C LEU A 98 0.75 -5.75 9.18
N VAL A 99 0.74 -5.47 7.89
CA VAL A 99 -0.53 -5.32 7.18
C VAL A 99 -1.27 -6.66 7.13
N ARG A 100 -0.52 -7.74 6.90
CA ARG A 100 -1.13 -9.07 6.84
C ARG A 100 -1.79 -9.42 8.15
N ARG A 101 -1.11 -9.15 9.26
CA ARG A 101 -1.67 -9.44 10.58
C ARG A 101 -2.88 -8.58 10.89
N ALA A 102 -2.79 -7.29 10.58
CA ALA A 102 -3.89 -6.38 10.85
C ALA A 102 -5.10 -6.71 9.99
N ALA A 103 -4.89 -7.06 8.73
CA ALA A 103 -5.97 -7.39 7.83
C ALA A 103 -6.64 -8.71 8.18
N SER A 104 -5.91 -9.61 8.83
CA SER A 104 -6.42 -10.92 9.23
C SER A 104 -7.02 -10.92 10.62
N ALA A 105 -6.89 -9.83 11.36
CA ALA A 105 -7.34 -9.79 12.74
C ALA A 105 -8.87 -9.94 12.79
N PRO A 106 -9.38 -10.68 13.76
CA PRO A 106 -10.83 -10.78 13.90
C PRO A 106 -11.42 -9.43 14.27
N ALA A 107 -12.63 -9.22 13.80
CA ALA A 107 -13.33 -7.96 14.06
C ALA A 107 -13.67 -7.82 15.54
#